data_3642b16c51a0b2ab9b4c13520ba4de08
#
_entry.id   3642b16c51a0b2ab9b4c13520ba4de08
#
_cell.length_a   1.000
_cell.length_b   1.000
_cell.length_c   1.000
_cell.angle_alpha   90.00
_cell.angle_beta   90.00
_cell.angle_gamma   90.00
#
_symmetry.space_group_name_H-M   'P 1'
#
loop_
_entity.id
_entity.type
_entity.pdbx_description
1 polymer ?
#
loop_
_entity_poly.entity_id
_entity_poly.type
_entity_poly.pdbx_seq_one_letter_code
_entity_poly.pdbx_strand_id
1 'polypeptide(L)'
;MNKKIVIIGASGHGKVIADIARLNGYEEILFLDDDTSKRSCGRYPIVGTSKDIRQYKDDHDFIIAIGNNRIREKISDMLERENIKQTALIHPSAVIDETAMIKEGTVIMANAVVNAEVQIGRSCIINTASSIDHECVLEDYVHV
;
A
#
# COMPACT_ATOMS: atom_id res chain seq x y z
N MET A 1 -9.23 -18.10 -7.22
CA MET A 1 -7.87 -18.29 -6.67
C MET A 1 -7.71 -17.38 -5.46
N ASN A 2 -7.02 -17.86 -4.43
CA ASN A 2 -6.77 -17.06 -3.23
C ASN A 2 -5.82 -15.90 -3.55
N LYS A 3 -6.27 -14.70 -3.28
CA LYS A 3 -5.40 -13.52 -3.34
C LYS A 3 -4.69 -13.38 -2.00
N LYS A 4 -3.38 -13.21 -2.04
CA LYS A 4 -2.53 -13.11 -0.86
C LYS A 4 -1.69 -11.84 -0.93
N ILE A 5 -1.55 -11.16 0.20
CA ILE A 5 -0.78 -9.92 0.28
C ILE A 5 0.08 -9.89 1.54
N VAL A 6 1.28 -9.34 1.37
CA VAL A 6 2.17 -8.97 2.46
C VAL A 6 2.16 -7.45 2.60
N ILE A 7 1.88 -6.99 3.80
CA ILE A 7 1.90 -5.57 4.15
C ILE A 7 3.14 -5.30 5.00
N ILE A 8 3.98 -4.39 4.55
CA ILE A 8 5.20 -4.03 5.28
C ILE A 8 4.92 -2.79 6.12
N GLY A 9 4.93 -2.95 7.44
CA GLY A 9 4.61 -1.92 8.41
C GLY A 9 3.33 -2.22 9.18
N ALA A 10 3.47 -2.60 10.44
CA ALA A 10 2.38 -3.09 11.30
C ALA A 10 2.01 -2.07 12.37
N SER A 11 1.60 -0.88 11.94
CA SER A 11 1.15 0.21 12.81
C SER A 11 -0.33 0.54 12.54
N GLY A 12 -0.82 1.66 13.05
CA GLY A 12 -2.18 2.10 12.80
C GLY A 12 -2.50 2.25 11.31
N HIS A 13 -1.56 2.81 10.55
CA HIS A 13 -1.69 2.90 9.08
C HIS A 13 -1.80 1.50 8.44
N GLY A 14 -1.02 0.54 8.96
CA GLY A 14 -1.10 -0.84 8.49
C GLY A 14 -2.48 -1.45 8.69
N LYS A 15 -3.14 -1.15 9.80
CA LYS A 15 -4.51 -1.63 10.05
C LYS A 15 -5.50 -1.11 9.00
N VAL A 16 -5.36 0.15 8.62
CA VAL A 16 -6.22 0.76 7.59
C VAL A 16 -5.96 0.09 6.23
N ILE A 17 -4.69 -0.11 5.89
CA ILE A 17 -4.34 -0.77 4.62
C ILE A 17 -4.83 -2.22 4.60
N ALA A 18 -4.75 -2.95 5.71
CA ALA A 18 -5.27 -4.32 5.80
C ALA A 18 -6.78 -4.36 5.54
N ASP A 19 -7.52 -3.39 6.04
CA ASP A 19 -8.96 -3.29 5.77
C ASP A 19 -9.23 -3.08 4.27
N ILE A 20 -8.49 -2.19 3.64
CA ILE A 20 -8.62 -1.95 2.20
C ILE A 20 -8.26 -3.21 1.41
N ALA A 21 -7.20 -3.91 1.80
CA ALA A 21 -6.80 -5.16 1.15
C ALA A 21 -7.92 -6.20 1.25
N ARG A 22 -8.53 -6.37 2.42
CA ARG A 22 -9.67 -7.26 2.60
C ARG A 22 -10.83 -6.88 1.67
N LEU A 23 -11.15 -5.60 1.58
CA LEU A 23 -12.20 -5.11 0.70
C LEU A 23 -11.87 -5.25 -0.79
N ASN A 24 -10.59 -5.35 -1.13
CA ASN A 24 -10.12 -5.63 -2.49
C ASN A 24 -10.04 -7.14 -2.80
N GLY A 25 -10.50 -8.00 -1.88
CA GLY A 25 -10.60 -9.43 -2.11
C GLY A 25 -9.41 -10.26 -1.68
N TYR A 26 -8.46 -9.69 -0.95
CA TYR A 26 -7.36 -10.48 -0.39
C TYR A 26 -7.86 -11.36 0.74
N GLU A 27 -7.59 -12.66 0.63
CA GLU A 27 -8.01 -13.66 1.61
C GLU A 27 -6.93 -13.96 2.65
N GLU A 28 -5.67 -13.90 2.25
CA GLU A 28 -4.54 -14.02 3.17
C GLU A 28 -3.82 -12.68 3.26
N ILE A 29 -3.78 -12.13 4.47
CA ILE A 29 -3.13 -10.85 4.77
C ILE A 29 -2.10 -11.08 5.86
N LEU A 30 -0.83 -10.86 5.54
CA LEU A 30 0.30 -11.02 6.45
C LEU A 30 1.03 -9.70 6.59
N PHE A 31 1.66 -9.50 7.75
CA PHE A 31 2.49 -8.33 8.00
C PHE A 31 3.96 -8.71 8.16
N LEU A 32 4.83 -7.82 7.71
CA LEU A 32 6.24 -7.78 8.08
C LEU A 32 6.49 -6.46 8.81
N ASP A 33 7.24 -6.52 9.91
CA ASP A 33 7.60 -5.32 10.68
C ASP A 33 8.96 -5.54 11.34
N ASP A 34 9.83 -4.53 11.28
CA ASP A 34 11.18 -4.63 11.84
C ASP A 34 11.20 -4.54 13.37
N ASP A 35 10.09 -4.14 13.98
CA ASP A 35 9.92 -4.22 15.44
C ASP A 35 9.53 -5.64 15.85
N THR A 36 10.54 -6.42 16.23
CA THR A 36 10.38 -7.84 16.55
C THR A 36 9.59 -8.08 17.86
N SER A 37 9.27 -7.05 18.63
CA SER A 37 8.42 -7.18 19.82
C SER A 37 6.94 -7.32 19.47
N LYS A 38 6.54 -6.94 18.26
CA LYS A 38 5.15 -7.04 17.80
C LYS A 38 4.87 -8.44 17.28
N ARG A 39 3.66 -8.95 17.57
CA ARG A 39 3.23 -10.29 17.11
C ARG A 39 2.06 -10.25 16.13
N SER A 40 1.27 -9.19 16.19
CA SER A 40 0.10 -9.04 15.34
C SER A 40 -0.19 -7.58 15.08
N CYS A 41 -0.93 -7.33 14.01
CA CYS A 41 -1.45 -6.01 13.67
C CYS A 41 -2.96 -6.19 13.46
N GLY A 42 -3.75 -5.69 14.42
CA GLY A 42 -5.16 -6.05 14.49
C GLY A 42 -5.31 -7.57 14.63
N ARG A 43 -6.09 -8.18 13.76
CA ARG A 43 -6.30 -9.63 13.74
C ARG A 43 -5.33 -10.40 12.83
N TYR A 44 -4.40 -9.69 12.20
CA TYR A 44 -3.49 -10.31 11.24
C TYR A 44 -2.12 -10.56 11.86
N PRO A 45 -1.45 -11.69 11.50
CA PRO A 45 -0.16 -12.02 12.09
C PRO A 45 0.97 -11.18 11.48
N ILE A 46 1.98 -10.93 12.30
CA ILE A 46 3.28 -10.44 11.85
C ILE A 46 4.19 -11.65 11.73
N VAL A 47 4.64 -11.97 10.52
CA VAL A 47 5.32 -13.23 10.24
C VAL A 47 6.83 -13.08 10.06
N GLY A 48 7.35 -11.88 10.17
CA GLY A 48 8.78 -11.63 10.05
C GLY A 48 9.09 -10.14 9.92
N THR A 49 10.28 -9.86 9.43
CA THR A 49 10.79 -8.50 9.22
C THR A 49 10.92 -8.18 7.72
N SER A 50 11.31 -6.96 7.39
CA SER A 50 11.56 -6.57 6.00
C SER A 50 12.63 -7.41 5.30
N LYS A 51 13.46 -8.13 6.06
CA LYS A 51 14.47 -9.04 5.51
C LYS A 51 13.88 -10.32 4.96
N ASP A 52 12.63 -10.63 5.27
CA ASP A 52 11.98 -11.89 4.89
C ASP A 52 11.14 -11.79 3.61
N ILE A 53 11.25 -10.69 2.88
CA ILE A 53 10.43 -10.45 1.68
C ILE A 53 10.57 -11.55 0.63
N ARG A 54 11.77 -12.12 0.49
CA ARG A 54 12.00 -13.19 -0.50
C ARG A 54 11.13 -14.42 -0.30
N GLN A 55 10.75 -14.71 0.95
CA GLN A 55 9.97 -15.90 1.28
C GLN A 55 8.57 -15.85 0.69
N TYR A 56 8.08 -14.66 0.34
CA TYR A 56 6.70 -14.44 -0.08
C TYR A 56 6.56 -13.95 -1.52
N LYS A 57 7.66 -13.68 -2.20
CA LYS A 57 7.62 -12.97 -3.48
C LYS A 57 6.94 -13.73 -4.62
N ASP A 58 6.91 -15.06 -4.55
CA ASP A 58 6.39 -15.86 -5.67
C ASP A 58 4.86 -16.01 -5.64
N ASP A 59 4.24 -15.82 -4.49
CA ASP A 59 2.80 -16.08 -4.34
C ASP A 59 2.03 -14.98 -3.60
N HIS A 60 2.68 -13.88 -3.23
CA HIS A 60 2.03 -12.75 -2.55
C HIS A 60 2.23 -11.45 -3.31
N ASP A 61 1.20 -10.61 -3.31
CA ASP A 61 1.35 -9.21 -3.66
C ASP A 61 1.94 -8.45 -2.47
N PHE A 62 2.51 -7.28 -2.71
CA PHE A 62 3.17 -6.48 -1.68
C PHE A 62 2.66 -5.05 -1.68
N ILE A 63 2.54 -4.47 -0.48
CA ILE A 63 2.27 -3.05 -0.27
C ILE A 63 3.02 -2.57 0.96
N ILE A 64 3.45 -1.31 0.96
CA ILE A 64 4.16 -0.72 2.10
C ILE A 64 3.17 0.15 2.88
N ALA A 65 3.08 -0.08 4.20
CA ALA A 65 2.19 0.65 5.10
C ALA A 65 2.99 1.49 6.09
N ILE A 66 3.85 2.36 5.58
CA ILE A 66 4.72 3.23 6.37
C ILE A 66 4.47 4.67 5.96
N GLY A 67 4.04 5.50 6.91
CA GLY A 67 3.69 6.89 6.66
C GLY A 67 4.89 7.80 6.38
N ASN A 68 6.05 7.49 6.94
CA ASN A 68 7.27 8.27 6.67
C ASN A 68 7.71 8.07 5.22
N ASN A 69 7.80 9.16 4.46
CA ASN A 69 8.09 9.09 3.03
C ASN A 69 9.46 8.51 2.71
N ARG A 70 10.48 8.87 3.50
CA ARG A 70 11.86 8.37 3.28
C ARG A 70 11.99 6.88 3.59
N ILE A 71 11.36 6.43 4.66
CA ILE A 71 11.38 5.01 5.02
C ILE A 71 10.61 4.22 3.97
N ARG A 72 9.47 4.74 3.51
CA ARG A 72 8.69 4.10 2.46
C ARG A 72 9.48 3.97 1.16
N GLU A 73 10.20 5.01 0.76
CA GLU A 73 11.08 4.96 -0.41
C GLU A 73 12.18 3.91 -0.24
N LYS A 74 12.82 3.85 0.92
CA LYS A 74 13.89 2.90 1.21
C LYS A 74 13.38 1.46 1.10
N ILE A 75 12.23 1.16 1.64
CA ILE A 75 11.63 -0.18 1.55
C ILE A 75 11.20 -0.48 0.10
N SER A 76 10.68 0.51 -0.61
CA SER A 76 10.35 0.37 -2.03
C SER A 76 11.57 -0.01 -2.85
N ASP A 77 12.71 0.61 -2.58
CA ASP A 77 13.98 0.27 -3.23
C ASP A 77 14.42 -1.17 -2.93
N MET A 78 14.21 -1.63 -1.70
CA MET A 78 14.48 -3.02 -1.34
C MET A 78 13.64 -4.00 -2.15
N LEU A 79 12.34 -3.72 -2.30
CA LEU A 79 11.45 -4.54 -3.10
C LEU A 79 11.87 -4.56 -4.57
N GLU A 80 12.23 -3.41 -5.12
CA GLU A 80 12.65 -3.28 -6.51
C GLU A 80 13.93 -4.09 -6.78
N ARG A 81 14.90 -4.06 -5.86
CA ARG A 81 16.13 -4.86 -5.98
C ARG A 81 15.86 -6.37 -6.01
N GLU A 82 14.78 -6.80 -5.39
CA GLU A 82 14.35 -8.21 -5.39
C GLU A 82 13.37 -8.53 -6.53
N ASN A 83 13.14 -7.60 -7.46
CA ASN A 83 12.18 -7.72 -8.54
C ASN A 83 10.75 -7.96 -8.04
N ILE A 84 10.40 -7.38 -6.91
CA ILE A 84 9.07 -7.46 -6.33
C ILE A 84 8.32 -6.18 -6.67
N LYS A 85 7.22 -6.33 -7.42
CA LYS A 85 6.34 -5.20 -7.72
C LYS A 85 5.33 -5.03 -6.60
N GLN A 86 5.03 -3.77 -6.27
CA GLN A 86 3.97 -3.45 -5.34
C GLN A 86 2.63 -3.43 -6.08
N THR A 87 1.57 -3.77 -5.37
CA THR A 87 0.22 -3.58 -5.89
C THR A 87 -0.30 -2.20 -5.49
N ALA A 88 -1.24 -1.65 -6.25
CA ALA A 88 -2.00 -0.48 -5.82
C ALA A 88 -3.27 -0.97 -5.10
N LEU A 89 -3.65 -0.31 -4.01
CA LEU A 89 -4.86 -0.61 -3.28
C LEU A 89 -5.80 0.60 -3.30
N ILE A 90 -7.05 0.36 -3.65
CA ILE A 90 -8.05 1.43 -3.76
C ILE A 90 -9.26 1.03 -2.94
N HIS A 91 -9.60 1.85 -1.94
CA HIS A 91 -10.82 1.62 -1.17
C HIS A 91 -12.05 1.69 -2.09
N PRO A 92 -13.01 0.77 -1.96
CA PRO A 92 -14.19 0.77 -2.84
C PRO A 92 -15.03 2.04 -2.78
N SER A 93 -14.94 2.82 -1.71
CA SER A 93 -15.67 4.09 -1.59
C SER A 93 -14.93 5.29 -2.19
N ALA A 94 -13.71 5.11 -2.68
CA ALA A 94 -12.99 6.18 -3.37
C ALA A 94 -13.62 6.44 -4.75
N VAL A 95 -13.65 7.69 -5.15
CA VAL A 95 -14.17 8.10 -6.46
C VAL A 95 -12.99 8.52 -7.32
N ILE A 96 -12.71 7.72 -8.36
CA ILE A 96 -11.56 7.94 -9.22
C ILE A 96 -12.05 8.08 -10.65
N ASP A 97 -11.69 9.20 -11.29
CA ASP A 97 -12.02 9.40 -12.69
C ASP A 97 -11.28 8.38 -13.57
N GLU A 98 -11.94 7.91 -14.60
CA GLU A 98 -11.39 6.88 -15.51
C GLU A 98 -10.11 7.31 -16.22
N THR A 99 -9.87 8.63 -16.35
CA THR A 99 -8.67 9.16 -17.00
C THR A 99 -7.48 9.29 -16.03
N ALA A 100 -7.69 9.12 -14.74
CA ALA A 100 -6.61 9.21 -13.75
C ALA A 100 -5.63 8.02 -13.90
N MET A 101 -4.34 8.30 -13.72
CA MET A 101 -3.29 7.29 -13.76
C MET A 101 -2.68 7.14 -12.38
N ILE A 102 -2.70 5.92 -11.85
CA ILE A 102 -2.22 5.59 -10.52
C ILE A 102 -1.16 4.50 -10.65
N LYS A 103 0.06 4.79 -10.20
CA LYS A 103 1.15 3.84 -10.29
C LYS A 103 1.17 2.87 -9.10
N GLU A 104 1.97 1.82 -9.24
CA GLU A 104 2.11 0.74 -8.26
C GLU A 104 2.49 1.23 -6.87
N GLY A 105 2.07 0.49 -5.86
CA GLY A 105 2.38 0.79 -4.46
C GLY A 105 1.57 1.93 -3.85
N THR A 106 0.76 2.61 -4.63
CA THR A 106 -0.08 3.71 -4.14
C THR A 106 -1.33 3.15 -3.48
N VAL A 107 -1.69 3.73 -2.34
CA VAL A 107 -2.95 3.42 -1.66
C VAL A 107 -3.87 4.63 -1.72
N ILE A 108 -5.12 4.38 -2.10
CA ILE A 108 -6.17 5.40 -2.10
C ILE A 108 -7.22 4.98 -1.08
N MET A 109 -7.37 5.80 -0.05
CA MET A 109 -8.18 5.47 1.11
C MET A 109 -9.65 5.85 0.92
N ALA A 110 -10.45 5.49 1.92
CA ALA A 110 -11.90 5.69 1.90
C ALA A 110 -12.29 7.14 1.58
N ASN A 111 -13.29 7.28 0.73
CA ASN A 111 -13.90 8.56 0.37
C ASN A 111 -12.94 9.59 -0.26
N ALA A 112 -11.75 9.16 -0.69
CA ALA A 112 -10.87 10.03 -1.46
C ALA A 112 -11.45 10.26 -2.85
N VAL A 113 -11.18 11.43 -3.40
CA VAL A 113 -11.62 11.82 -4.74
C VAL A 113 -10.40 12.13 -5.58
N VAL A 114 -10.29 11.47 -6.74
CA VAL A 114 -9.22 11.71 -7.71
C VAL A 114 -9.89 12.10 -9.03
N ASN A 115 -9.71 13.36 -9.41
CA ASN A 115 -10.40 13.94 -10.56
C ASN A 115 -9.72 13.63 -11.89
N ALA A 116 -10.28 14.19 -12.96
CA ALA A 116 -9.88 13.90 -14.33
C ALA A 116 -8.40 14.23 -14.61
N GLU A 117 -7.74 13.33 -15.33
CA GLU A 117 -6.37 13.51 -15.82
C GLU A 117 -5.32 13.72 -14.72
N VAL A 118 -5.64 13.32 -13.49
CA VAL A 118 -4.67 13.28 -12.39
C VAL A 118 -3.63 12.19 -12.65
N GLN A 119 -2.36 12.48 -12.37
CA GLN A 119 -1.28 11.50 -12.41
C GLN A 119 -0.71 11.33 -11.02
N ILE A 120 -0.77 10.12 -10.49
CA ILE A 120 -0.23 9.77 -9.18
C ILE A 120 0.92 8.80 -9.37
N GLY A 121 2.08 9.15 -8.81
CA GLY A 121 3.30 8.37 -8.88
C GLY A 121 3.23 7.09 -8.04
N ARG A 122 4.40 6.47 -7.84
CA ARG A 122 4.56 5.22 -7.10
C ARG A 122 4.52 5.46 -5.59
N SER A 123 3.99 4.49 -4.86
CA SER A 123 4.03 4.45 -3.39
C SER A 123 3.54 5.74 -2.72
N CYS A 124 2.52 6.36 -3.29
CA CYS A 124 1.84 7.50 -2.72
C CYS A 124 0.78 7.05 -1.71
N ILE A 125 0.45 7.93 -0.78
CA ILE A 125 -0.66 7.74 0.16
C ILE A 125 -1.66 8.86 -0.08
N ILE A 126 -2.84 8.49 -0.55
CA ILE A 126 -3.97 9.41 -0.72
C ILE A 126 -4.93 9.11 0.42
N ASN A 127 -4.81 9.90 1.48
CA ASN A 127 -5.44 9.60 2.77
C ASN A 127 -6.97 9.74 2.72
N THR A 128 -7.61 9.27 3.78
CA THR A 128 -9.08 9.26 3.92
C THR A 128 -9.68 10.64 3.61
N ALA A 129 -10.66 10.67 2.73
CA ALA A 129 -11.41 11.86 2.32
C ALA A 129 -10.58 12.97 1.67
N SER A 130 -9.35 12.67 1.23
CA SER A 130 -8.55 13.64 0.45
C SER A 130 -9.16 13.85 -0.92
N SER A 131 -8.95 15.03 -1.48
CA SER A 131 -9.35 15.30 -2.87
C SER A 131 -8.16 15.82 -3.67
N ILE A 132 -8.00 15.25 -4.86
CA ILE A 132 -6.97 15.66 -5.82
C ILE A 132 -7.69 16.25 -7.02
N ASP A 133 -7.44 17.53 -7.24
CA ASP A 133 -8.10 18.28 -8.30
C ASP A 133 -7.62 17.85 -9.69
N HIS A 134 -8.39 18.19 -10.72
CA HIS A 134 -8.10 17.76 -12.08
C HIS A 134 -6.69 18.20 -12.53
N GLU A 135 -6.08 17.35 -13.36
CA GLU A 135 -4.77 17.61 -13.99
C GLU A 135 -3.60 17.79 -13.01
N CYS A 136 -3.82 17.52 -11.71
CA CYS A 136 -2.73 17.53 -10.74
C CYS A 136 -1.76 16.38 -10.99
N VAL A 137 -0.48 16.63 -10.74
CA VAL A 137 0.59 15.62 -10.83
C VAL A 137 1.20 15.46 -9.44
N LEU A 138 1.13 14.23 -8.93
CA LEU A 138 1.81 13.85 -7.69
C LEU A 138 3.00 12.98 -8.06
N GLU A 139 4.18 13.36 -7.60
CA GLU A 139 5.39 12.56 -7.80
C GLU A 139 5.39 11.34 -6.89
N ASP A 140 6.42 10.50 -7.02
CA ASP A 140 6.54 9.30 -6.19
C ASP A 140 6.63 9.66 -4.70
N TYR A 141 6.10 8.78 -3.84
CA TYR A 141 6.18 8.88 -2.38
C TYR A 141 5.49 10.09 -1.74
N VAL A 142 4.57 10.71 -2.44
CA VAL A 142 3.79 11.83 -1.88
C VAL A 142 2.73 11.29 -0.91
N HIS A 143 2.53 11.96 0.19
CA HIS A 143 1.50 11.67 1.18
C HIS A 143 0.60 12.90 1.33
N VAL A 144 -0.65 12.75 0.91
CA VAL A 144 -1.67 13.80 0.97
C VAL A 144 -2.53 13.64 2.20
#